data_40a99dc3bf8cd0633234e7e6cc4074aa
#
_entry.id   40a99dc3bf8cd0633234e7e6cc4074aa
#
_cell.length_a   1.000
_cell.length_b   1.000
_cell.length_c   1.000
_cell.angle_alpha   90.00
_cell.angle_beta   90.00
_cell.angle_gamma   90.00
#
_symmetry.space_group_name_H-M   'P 1'
#
loop_
_entity.id
_entity.type
_entity.pdbx_description
1 polymer ?
#
loop_
_entity_poly.entity_id
_entity_poly.type
_entity_poly.pdbx_seq_one_letter_code
_entity_poly.pdbx_strand_id
1 'polypeptide(L)'
;MKAAVYRRFGSPDVLELQDIARPALTDDGVLVRVRASSVNPAEWFAVTGRPYIARPAMGLRRPKQPVPGADLAGTVAAVGSAVTDLRPGDEVFGGTSSGAFAEYVCVRQTVVAKPANLTFEQAAAVPTAAVTALQGLRDHGRLRPGHRVLVNGASGVLAPSPSSWPRRSGPR
;
A
#
# COMPACT_ATOMS: atom_id res chain seq x y z
N MET A 1 -10.34 -17.52 4.72
CA MET A 1 -9.73 -16.36 5.35
C MET A 1 -10.69 -15.19 5.36
N LYS A 2 -10.59 -14.32 6.35
CA LYS A 2 -11.43 -13.12 6.40
C LYS A 2 -10.85 -12.02 5.51
N ALA A 3 -11.76 -11.29 4.83
CA ALA A 3 -11.41 -10.13 4.02
C ALA A 3 -12.58 -9.13 4.02
N ALA A 4 -12.25 -7.83 3.91
CA ALA A 4 -13.24 -6.81 3.60
C ALA A 4 -13.53 -6.82 2.10
N VAL A 5 -14.76 -7.12 1.73
CA VAL A 5 -15.17 -7.35 0.32
C VAL A 5 -16.27 -6.36 -0.05
N TYR A 6 -16.17 -5.77 -1.24
CA TYR A 6 -17.26 -5.02 -1.84
C TYR A 6 -17.58 -5.55 -3.25
N ARG A 7 -18.85 -5.68 -3.57
CA ARG A 7 -19.32 -6.24 -4.85
C ARG A 7 -20.03 -5.23 -5.73
N ARG A 8 -20.23 -4.01 -5.21
CA ARG A 8 -20.82 -2.87 -5.91
C ARG A 8 -20.13 -1.59 -5.47
N PHE A 9 -20.12 -0.60 -6.31
CA PHE A 9 -19.66 0.74 -5.95
C PHE A 9 -20.67 1.43 -5.04
N GLY A 10 -20.21 2.18 -4.05
CA GLY A 10 -21.07 2.90 -3.12
C GLY A 10 -20.30 3.59 -2.01
N SER A 11 -21.01 3.99 -0.95
CA SER A 11 -20.38 4.46 0.30
C SER A 11 -19.56 3.32 0.94
N PRO A 12 -18.68 3.62 1.91
CA PRO A 12 -17.94 2.58 2.64
C PRO A 12 -18.80 1.47 3.26
N ASP A 13 -20.10 1.73 3.48
CA ASP A 13 -21.07 0.74 4.00
C ASP A 13 -21.28 -0.47 3.07
N VAL A 14 -20.78 -0.42 1.82
CA VAL A 14 -20.80 -1.56 0.92
C VAL A 14 -19.71 -2.60 1.22
N LEU A 15 -18.78 -2.28 2.14
CA LEU A 15 -17.75 -3.20 2.60
C LEU A 15 -18.34 -4.19 3.61
N GLU A 16 -18.16 -5.45 3.33
CA GLU A 16 -18.62 -6.55 4.18
C GLU A 16 -17.44 -7.44 4.55
N LEU A 17 -17.37 -7.86 5.81
CA LEU A 17 -16.40 -8.86 6.24
C LEU A 17 -16.89 -10.23 5.79
N GLN A 18 -16.18 -10.86 4.87
CA GLN A 18 -16.56 -12.16 4.29
C GLN A 18 -15.44 -13.18 4.46
N ASP A 19 -15.81 -14.44 4.54
CA ASP A 19 -14.86 -15.55 4.41
C ASP A 19 -14.67 -15.88 2.93
N ILE A 20 -13.45 -15.75 2.46
CA ILE A 20 -13.06 -16.03 1.07
C ILE A 20 -11.94 -17.07 1.01
N ALA A 21 -11.72 -17.66 -0.15
CA ALA A 21 -10.60 -18.55 -0.36
C ALA A 21 -9.27 -17.81 -0.13
N ARG A 22 -8.28 -18.51 0.44
CA ARG A 22 -6.92 -17.97 0.52
C ARG A 22 -6.34 -17.87 -0.89
N PRO A 23 -5.57 -16.81 -1.21
CA PRO A 23 -4.96 -16.68 -2.53
C PRO A 23 -3.99 -17.84 -2.79
N ALA A 24 -3.98 -18.34 -4.02
CA ALA A 24 -3.02 -19.34 -4.44
C ALA A 24 -1.62 -18.73 -4.50
N LEU A 25 -0.62 -19.50 -4.06
CA LEU A 25 0.78 -19.14 -4.20
C LEU A 25 1.23 -19.43 -5.64
N THR A 26 1.79 -18.42 -6.30
CA THR A 26 2.43 -18.56 -7.62
C THR A 26 3.93 -18.77 -7.46
N ASP A 27 4.62 -19.28 -8.49
CA ASP A 27 6.05 -19.56 -8.42
C ASP A 27 6.89 -18.30 -8.11
N ASP A 28 6.46 -17.13 -8.59
CA ASP A 28 7.06 -15.82 -8.35
C ASP A 28 6.40 -15.05 -7.19
N GLY A 29 5.48 -15.70 -6.47
CA GLY A 29 4.66 -15.10 -5.45
C GLY A 29 5.23 -15.19 -4.04
N VAL A 30 4.90 -14.20 -3.22
CA VAL A 30 5.12 -14.19 -1.78
C VAL A 30 3.77 -14.13 -1.10
N LEU A 31 3.40 -15.16 -0.36
CA LEU A 31 2.18 -15.18 0.44
C LEU A 31 2.46 -14.51 1.78
N VAL A 32 1.85 -13.36 1.99
CA VAL A 32 2.02 -12.57 3.22
C VAL A 32 0.78 -12.71 4.09
N ARG A 33 1.00 -13.05 5.37
CA ARG A 33 0.00 -12.88 6.42
C ARG A 33 0.00 -11.40 6.82
N VAL A 34 -1.05 -10.68 6.45
CA VAL A 34 -1.16 -9.24 6.70
C VAL A 34 -1.35 -8.99 8.20
N ARG A 35 -0.57 -8.07 8.74
CA ARG A 35 -0.63 -7.60 10.13
C ARG A 35 -1.22 -6.20 10.21
N ALA A 36 -0.91 -5.37 9.21
CA ALA A 36 -1.43 -4.02 9.07
C ALA A 36 -1.56 -3.65 7.59
N SER A 37 -2.49 -2.78 7.30
CA SER A 37 -2.69 -2.15 6.00
C SER A 37 -3.07 -0.69 6.21
N SER A 38 -2.83 0.18 5.24
CA SER A 38 -3.20 1.59 5.29
C SER A 38 -4.41 1.90 4.42
N VAL A 39 -5.12 2.95 4.78
CA VAL A 39 -6.23 3.49 3.96
C VAL A 39 -5.73 4.76 3.28
N ASN A 40 -5.74 4.75 1.95
CA ASN A 40 -5.37 5.89 1.12
C ASN A 40 -6.60 6.46 0.40
N PRO A 41 -6.57 7.68 -0.12
CA PRO A 41 -7.65 8.22 -0.95
C PRO A 41 -8.01 7.32 -2.14
N ALA A 42 -7.04 6.55 -2.66
CA ALA A 42 -7.26 5.62 -3.76
C ALA A 42 -8.30 4.53 -3.42
N GLU A 43 -8.30 3.99 -2.19
CA GLU A 43 -9.30 3.01 -1.74
C GLU A 43 -10.70 3.63 -1.69
N TRP A 44 -10.81 4.88 -1.24
CA TRP A 44 -12.09 5.58 -1.23
C TRP A 44 -12.62 5.78 -2.66
N PHE A 45 -11.75 6.17 -3.61
CA PHE A 45 -12.13 6.28 -5.02
C PHE A 45 -12.50 4.91 -5.61
N ALA A 46 -11.77 3.86 -5.29
CA ALA A 46 -12.05 2.51 -5.75
C ALA A 46 -13.41 2.01 -5.24
N VAL A 47 -13.69 2.15 -3.94
CA VAL A 47 -14.94 1.70 -3.33
C VAL A 47 -16.14 2.51 -3.84
N THR A 48 -16.00 3.85 -3.97
CA THR A 48 -17.08 4.70 -4.45
C THR A 48 -17.26 4.66 -5.98
N GLY A 49 -16.26 4.16 -6.71
CA GLY A 49 -16.25 4.16 -8.19
C GLY A 49 -16.22 5.58 -8.77
N ARG A 50 -15.57 6.52 -8.09
CA ARG A 50 -15.42 7.91 -8.52
C ARG A 50 -13.94 8.22 -8.80
N PRO A 51 -13.61 9.16 -9.68
CA PRO A 51 -14.52 9.80 -10.64
C PRO A 51 -15.03 8.78 -11.68
N TYR A 52 -16.23 8.99 -12.19
CA TYR A 52 -16.89 8.04 -13.12
C TYR A 52 -16.05 7.73 -14.39
N ILE A 53 -15.22 8.67 -14.81
CA ILE A 53 -14.32 8.49 -15.96
C ILE A 53 -13.29 7.37 -15.73
N ALA A 54 -12.99 7.03 -14.49
CA ALA A 54 -12.05 5.95 -14.14
C ALA A 54 -12.72 4.56 -14.10
N ARG A 55 -14.04 4.46 -14.15
CA ARG A 55 -14.79 3.20 -14.08
C ARG A 55 -14.40 2.16 -15.14
N PRO A 56 -14.08 2.52 -16.41
CA PRO A 56 -13.60 1.51 -17.36
C PRO A 56 -12.36 0.74 -16.87
N ALA A 57 -11.48 1.40 -16.14
CA ALA A 57 -10.31 0.77 -15.54
C ALA A 57 -10.64 -0.03 -14.26
N MET A 58 -11.49 0.50 -13.38
CA MET A 58 -11.85 -0.11 -12.09
C MET A 58 -12.96 -1.18 -12.20
N GLY A 59 -13.70 -1.20 -13.31
CA GLY A 59 -14.88 -2.02 -13.54
C GLY A 59 -16.09 -1.15 -13.83
N LEU A 60 -16.78 -1.41 -14.95
CA LEU A 60 -17.84 -0.52 -15.43
C LEU A 60 -19.05 -0.50 -14.50
N ARG A 61 -19.53 -1.66 -14.10
CA ARG A 61 -20.73 -1.86 -13.25
C ARG A 61 -20.42 -2.47 -11.90
N ARG A 62 -19.35 -3.26 -11.81
CA ARG A 62 -18.89 -3.93 -10.61
C ARG A 62 -17.38 -3.77 -10.49
N PRO A 63 -16.82 -3.71 -9.28
CA PRO A 63 -15.38 -3.65 -9.09
C PRO A 63 -14.70 -4.88 -9.68
N LYS A 64 -13.59 -4.68 -10.40
CA LYS A 64 -12.73 -5.78 -10.88
C LYS A 64 -12.00 -6.44 -9.73
N GLN A 65 -11.59 -5.65 -8.75
CA GLN A 65 -10.91 -6.09 -7.54
C GLN A 65 -11.88 -5.92 -6.36
N PRO A 66 -12.44 -7.01 -5.83
CA PRO A 66 -13.45 -6.93 -4.78
C PRO A 66 -12.86 -6.72 -3.38
N VAL A 67 -11.56 -6.92 -3.17
CA VAL A 67 -10.87 -6.65 -1.91
C VAL A 67 -10.03 -5.41 -2.10
N PRO A 68 -10.27 -4.31 -1.36
CA PRO A 68 -9.44 -3.10 -1.44
C PRO A 68 -8.13 -3.24 -0.65
N GLY A 69 -7.34 -2.17 -0.64
CA GLY A 69 -6.06 -2.06 0.07
C GLY A 69 -4.86 -2.18 -0.86
N ALA A 70 -4.09 -1.09 -0.95
CA ALA A 70 -2.89 -1.01 -1.78
C ALA A 70 -1.61 -1.28 -0.98
N ASP A 71 -1.59 -0.95 0.29
CA ASP A 71 -0.41 -1.05 1.15
C ASP A 71 -0.56 -2.16 2.18
N LEU A 72 0.53 -2.80 2.50
CA LEU A 72 0.56 -3.85 3.53
C LEU A 72 1.87 -3.87 4.30
N ALA A 73 1.78 -4.39 5.51
CA ALA A 73 2.92 -4.91 6.26
C ALA A 73 2.49 -6.21 6.94
N GLY A 74 3.38 -7.19 7.00
CA GLY A 74 3.04 -8.49 7.52
C GLY A 74 4.22 -9.46 7.59
N THR A 75 3.90 -10.71 7.81
CA THR A 75 4.89 -11.79 7.91
C THR A 75 4.74 -12.72 6.71
N VAL A 76 5.83 -13.08 6.07
CA VAL A 76 5.86 -14.06 4.99
C VAL A 76 5.38 -15.41 5.52
N ALA A 77 4.30 -15.93 4.96
CA ALA A 77 3.76 -17.25 5.30
C ALA A 77 4.31 -18.36 4.41
N ALA A 78 4.53 -18.06 3.12
CA ALA A 78 5.12 -18.96 2.15
C ALA A 78 5.69 -18.17 0.98
N VAL A 79 6.64 -18.76 0.26
CA VAL A 79 7.24 -18.19 -0.95
C VAL A 79 7.15 -19.19 -2.09
N GLY A 80 7.01 -18.71 -3.32
CA GLY A 80 7.07 -19.51 -4.52
C GLY A 80 8.49 -19.97 -4.85
N SER A 81 8.61 -20.95 -5.73
CA SER A 81 9.88 -21.62 -6.07
C SER A 81 10.91 -20.67 -6.71
N ALA A 82 10.48 -19.59 -7.33
CA ALA A 82 11.35 -18.60 -7.96
C ALA A 82 11.78 -17.45 -7.03
N VAL A 83 11.29 -17.40 -5.79
CA VAL A 83 11.64 -16.36 -4.82
C VAL A 83 12.83 -16.80 -4.00
N THR A 84 13.93 -16.03 -4.05
CA THR A 84 15.22 -16.38 -3.43
C THR A 84 15.63 -15.47 -2.28
N ASP A 85 15.06 -14.27 -2.20
CA ASP A 85 15.46 -13.17 -1.31
C ASP A 85 14.59 -13.02 -0.06
N LEU A 86 13.50 -13.80 0.03
CA LEU A 86 12.60 -13.82 1.18
C LEU A 86 12.34 -15.26 1.64
N ARG A 87 12.03 -15.42 2.93
CA ARG A 87 11.74 -16.72 3.55
C ARG A 87 10.50 -16.64 4.45
N PRO A 88 9.81 -17.77 4.68
CA PRO A 88 8.76 -17.83 5.69
C PRO A 88 9.27 -17.35 7.05
N GLY A 89 8.49 -16.46 7.69
CA GLY A 89 8.86 -15.81 8.94
C GLY A 89 9.42 -14.38 8.79
N ASP A 90 9.89 -13.99 7.61
CA ASP A 90 10.40 -12.64 7.39
C ASP A 90 9.29 -11.61 7.55
N GLU A 91 9.60 -10.49 8.21
CA GLU A 91 8.75 -9.33 8.30
C GLU A 91 8.94 -8.43 7.09
N VAL A 92 7.86 -8.17 6.37
CA VAL A 92 7.87 -7.43 5.10
C VAL A 92 6.85 -6.32 5.07
N PHE A 93 7.06 -5.35 4.19
CA PHE A 93 6.08 -4.31 3.86
C PHE A 93 6.19 -3.93 2.39
N GLY A 94 5.14 -3.35 1.83
CA GLY A 94 5.13 -2.93 0.43
C GLY A 94 3.74 -2.66 -0.11
N GLY A 95 3.65 -2.54 -1.44
CA GLY A 95 2.40 -2.30 -2.14
C GLY A 95 1.85 -3.55 -2.82
N THR A 96 0.54 -3.57 -3.08
CA THR A 96 -0.13 -4.62 -3.83
C THR A 96 -1.31 -4.10 -4.64
N SER A 97 -1.59 -4.75 -5.76
CA SER A 97 -2.84 -4.59 -6.51
C SER A 97 -3.86 -5.70 -6.23
N SER A 98 -3.51 -6.67 -5.38
CA SER A 98 -4.34 -7.85 -5.10
C SER A 98 -5.30 -7.67 -3.93
N GLY A 99 -5.25 -6.52 -3.24
CA GLY A 99 -6.12 -6.21 -2.10
C GLY A 99 -5.55 -6.67 -0.76
N ALA A 100 -5.17 -5.70 0.07
CA ALA A 100 -4.53 -5.95 1.36
C ALA A 100 -5.49 -5.92 2.56
N PHE A 101 -6.79 -5.60 2.37
CA PHE A 101 -7.78 -5.65 3.45
C PHE A 101 -8.28 -7.09 3.65
N ALA A 102 -7.34 -8.01 3.83
CA ALA A 102 -7.55 -9.43 4.03
C ALA A 102 -6.46 -10.02 4.96
N GLU A 103 -6.72 -11.18 5.55
CA GLU A 103 -5.73 -11.85 6.42
C GLU A 103 -4.48 -12.31 5.64
N TYR A 104 -4.63 -12.63 4.36
CA TYR A 104 -3.52 -13.04 3.49
C TYR A 104 -3.63 -12.40 2.12
N VAL A 105 -2.49 -12.09 1.54
CA VAL A 105 -2.38 -11.62 0.16
C VAL A 105 -1.16 -12.29 -0.50
N CYS A 106 -1.29 -12.66 -1.76
CA CYS A 106 -0.17 -13.11 -2.57
C CYS A 106 0.32 -11.92 -3.41
N VAL A 107 1.59 -11.54 -3.24
CA VAL A 107 2.22 -10.41 -3.93
C VAL A 107 3.40 -10.89 -4.76
N ARG A 108 3.74 -10.16 -5.83
CA ARG A 108 4.88 -10.47 -6.69
C ARG A 108 5.94 -9.40 -6.52
N GLN A 109 7.06 -9.73 -5.86
CA GLN A 109 8.27 -8.87 -5.74
C GLN A 109 8.02 -7.38 -5.42
N THR A 110 6.88 -7.05 -4.80
CA THR A 110 6.49 -5.67 -4.45
C THR A 110 6.66 -5.40 -2.96
N VAL A 111 7.19 -6.37 -2.23
CA VAL A 111 7.46 -6.26 -0.80
C VAL A 111 8.95 -6.40 -0.54
N VAL A 112 9.40 -5.70 0.48
CA VAL A 112 10.79 -5.70 0.96
C VAL A 112 10.82 -5.93 2.47
N ALA A 113 11.99 -6.28 3.00
CA ALA A 113 12.16 -6.48 4.43
C ALA A 113 11.75 -5.21 5.22
N LYS A 114 10.94 -5.40 6.25
CA LYS A 114 10.51 -4.33 7.14
C LYS A 114 11.69 -3.87 8.00
N PRO A 115 11.99 -2.55 8.08
CA PRO A 115 12.98 -2.04 9.02
C PRO A 115 12.63 -2.43 10.47
N ALA A 116 13.64 -2.88 11.22
CA ALA A 116 13.45 -3.37 12.59
C ALA A 116 12.91 -2.30 13.56
N ASN A 117 13.16 -1.02 13.27
CA ASN A 117 12.71 0.11 14.09
C ASN A 117 11.27 0.58 13.79
N LEU A 118 10.57 -0.05 12.85
CA LEU A 118 9.18 0.26 12.54
C LEU A 118 8.24 -0.83 13.05
N THR A 119 7.07 -0.44 13.55
CA THR A 119 5.96 -1.36 13.76
C THR A 119 5.32 -1.75 12.43
N PHE A 120 4.46 -2.77 12.43
CA PHE A 120 3.73 -3.14 11.20
C PHE A 120 2.81 -2.01 10.73
N GLU A 121 2.16 -1.31 11.65
CA GLU A 121 1.29 -0.18 11.35
C GLU A 121 2.05 0.99 10.72
N GLN A 122 3.22 1.32 11.27
CA GLN A 122 4.10 2.35 10.72
C GLN A 122 4.59 1.95 9.33
N ALA A 123 5.04 0.70 9.17
CA ALA A 123 5.54 0.19 7.89
C ALA A 123 4.44 0.15 6.81
N ALA A 124 3.20 -0.23 7.17
CA ALA A 124 2.07 -0.24 6.24
C ALA A 124 1.67 1.15 5.75
N ALA A 125 1.97 2.21 6.50
CA ALA A 125 1.66 3.60 6.09
C ALA A 125 2.68 4.19 5.10
N VAL A 126 3.79 3.50 4.83
CA VAL A 126 4.92 4.03 4.04
C VAL A 126 4.72 3.89 2.53
N PRO A 127 4.31 2.74 1.95
CA PRO A 127 4.55 2.44 0.54
C PRO A 127 3.95 3.50 -0.40
N THR A 128 2.64 3.66 -0.42
CA THR A 128 1.98 4.62 -1.33
C THR A 128 2.39 6.06 -1.04
N ALA A 129 2.39 6.48 0.22
CA ALA A 129 2.65 7.87 0.59
C ALA A 129 4.11 8.26 0.34
N ALA A 130 5.06 7.45 0.84
CA ALA A 130 6.48 7.79 0.75
C ALA A 130 7.03 7.64 -0.67
N VAL A 131 6.63 6.59 -1.41
CA VAL A 131 7.07 6.41 -2.80
C VAL A 131 6.57 7.57 -3.67
N THR A 132 5.30 7.96 -3.52
CA THR A 132 4.75 9.10 -4.28
C THR A 132 5.46 10.41 -3.93
N ALA A 133 5.69 10.67 -2.64
CA ALA A 133 6.43 11.86 -2.22
C ALA A 133 7.87 11.85 -2.76
N LEU A 134 8.56 10.71 -2.67
CA LEU A 134 9.93 10.55 -3.17
C LEU A 134 10.01 10.77 -4.68
N GLN A 135 9.12 10.16 -5.46
CA GLN A 135 9.05 10.37 -6.91
C GLN A 135 8.77 11.84 -7.25
N GLY A 136 7.83 12.48 -6.53
CA GLY A 136 7.54 13.90 -6.70
C GLY A 136 8.76 14.79 -6.48
N LEU A 137 9.51 14.54 -5.42
CA LEU A 137 10.66 15.34 -5.05
C LEU A 137 11.93 15.03 -5.88
N ARG A 138 12.24 13.74 -6.01
CA ARG A 138 13.48 13.29 -6.67
C ARG A 138 13.34 13.28 -8.19
N ASP A 139 12.32 12.60 -8.71
CA ASP A 139 12.27 12.27 -10.14
C ASP A 139 11.63 13.41 -10.95
N HIS A 140 10.54 13.99 -10.46
CA HIS A 140 9.87 15.11 -11.11
C HIS A 140 10.43 16.47 -10.67
N GLY A 141 10.60 16.68 -9.36
CA GLY A 141 11.13 17.93 -8.81
C GLY A 141 12.63 18.10 -8.97
N ARG A 142 13.37 17.02 -9.24
CA ARG A 142 14.83 16.99 -9.41
C ARG A 142 15.56 17.78 -8.30
N LEU A 143 15.11 17.57 -7.06
CA LEU A 143 15.66 18.26 -5.91
C LEU A 143 17.15 17.98 -5.74
N ARG A 144 17.90 19.03 -5.43
CA ARG A 144 19.33 19.00 -5.15
C ARG A 144 19.61 19.60 -3.77
N PRO A 145 20.75 19.28 -3.14
CA PRO A 145 21.18 19.95 -1.92
C PRO A 145 21.15 21.48 -2.09
N GLY A 146 20.61 22.18 -1.09
CA GLY A 146 20.48 23.64 -1.12
C GLY A 146 19.18 24.18 -1.74
N HIS A 147 18.38 23.35 -2.42
CA HIS A 147 17.07 23.78 -2.90
C HIS A 147 16.09 24.04 -1.75
N ARG A 148 15.26 25.05 -1.90
CA ARG A 148 14.13 25.34 -1.01
C ARG A 148 12.85 24.77 -1.63
N VAL A 149 12.06 24.07 -0.83
CA VAL A 149 10.82 23.42 -1.29
C VAL A 149 9.63 24.06 -0.60
N LEU A 150 8.65 24.45 -1.38
CA LEU A 150 7.32 24.81 -0.88
C LEU A 150 6.41 23.59 -1.05
N VAL A 151 5.90 23.08 0.07
CA VAL A 151 4.91 22.00 0.06
C VAL A 151 3.53 22.62 0.25
N ASN A 152 2.74 22.66 -0.82
CA ASN A 152 1.34 23.08 -0.76
C ASN A 152 0.46 21.88 -0.40
N GLY A 153 -0.46 22.03 0.55
CA GLY A 153 -1.31 20.95 1.02
C GLY A 153 -0.59 19.93 1.93
N ALA A 154 0.32 20.42 2.77
CA ALA A 154 1.15 19.60 3.67
C ALA A 154 0.36 18.78 4.72
N SER A 155 -0.95 18.95 4.84
CA SER A 155 -1.84 18.12 5.64
C SER A 155 -2.36 16.88 4.90
N GLY A 156 -2.02 16.73 3.62
CA GLY A 156 -2.42 15.58 2.81
C GLY A 156 -1.55 14.34 3.06
N VAL A 157 -2.02 13.20 2.57
CA VAL A 157 -1.38 11.88 2.72
C VAL A 157 0.07 11.84 2.24
N LEU A 158 0.42 12.67 1.24
CA LEU A 158 1.76 12.70 0.63
C LEU A 158 2.76 13.59 1.36
N ALA A 159 2.34 14.32 2.38
CA ALA A 159 3.21 15.16 3.17
C ALA A 159 3.40 14.54 4.55
N PRO A 160 4.50 13.84 4.82
CA PRO A 160 4.84 13.46 6.17
C PRO A 160 4.92 14.73 7.03
N SER A 161 4.48 14.62 8.29
CA SER A 161 4.51 15.75 9.21
C SER A 161 5.87 16.45 9.17
N PRO A 162 5.94 17.79 9.07
CA PRO A 162 7.21 18.54 9.05
C PRO A 162 8.12 18.22 10.24
N SER A 163 7.56 17.70 11.33
CA SER A 163 8.30 17.25 12.51
C SER A 163 9.11 15.97 12.29
N SER A 164 8.80 15.16 11.28
CA SER A 164 9.51 13.91 10.97
C SER A 164 10.65 14.08 9.97
N TRP A 165 10.82 15.27 9.36
CA TRP A 165 11.93 15.53 8.48
C TRP A 165 13.18 15.87 9.31
N PRO A 166 14.32 15.19 9.05
CA PRO A 166 15.56 15.55 9.72
C PRO A 166 15.89 17.00 9.34
N ARG A 167 15.77 17.91 10.30
CA ARG A 167 16.30 19.26 10.15
C ARG A 167 17.81 19.14 10.03
N ARG A 168 18.36 19.25 8.83
CA ARG A 168 19.79 19.45 8.70
C ARG A 168 20.09 20.79 9.36
N SER A 169 20.76 20.73 10.50
CA SER A 169 21.49 21.87 11.06
C SER A 169 22.60 22.20 10.08
N GLY A 170 22.33 23.11 9.14
CA GLY A 170 23.38 23.76 8.36
C GLY A 170 24.06 24.80 9.22
N PRO A 171 25.36 25.11 9.01
CA PRO A 171 26.02 26.21 9.68
C PRO A 171 25.29 27.50 9.33
N ARG A 172 25.17 28.40 10.34
CA ARG A 172 24.63 29.75 10.21
C ARG A 172 25.48 30.58 9.29
#